data_752902d5b5a8304fd6aa00c3e0ebfef0
#
_entry.id   752902d5b5a8304fd6aa00c3e0ebfef0
#
_cell.length_a   1.000
_cell.length_b   1.000
_cell.length_c   1.000
_cell.angle_alpha   90.00
_cell.angle_beta   90.00
_cell.angle_gamma   90.00
#
_symmetry.space_group_name_H-M   'P 1'
#
loop_
_entity.id
_entity.type
_entity.pdbx_description
1 polymer ?
#
loop_
_entity_poly.entity_id
_entity_poly.type
_entity_poly.pdbx_seq_one_letter_code
_entity_poly.pdbx_strand_id
1 'polypeptide(L)'
;SLHDNCYETYGMTETITHIAASKISFPKKPFRALDGIHLNVDGQGCLIVDAPDITDQLIQTNDLVEMHNKKTFTYLGRRDNVINSGGVKISPEVVEQKLANYIQFPFFLYGIPDKVLGQKLIMVVEGDNRRLKEAEKKIALINNLQKFEVPKAFYFISKILRNNGKYMRSKTVRTLEIS
;
A
#
# COMPACT_ATOMS: atom_id res chain seq x y z
N SER A 1 14.56 24.94 4.05
CA SER A 1 14.29 23.70 4.80
C SER A 1 14.76 22.52 3.98
N LEU A 2 15.36 21.51 4.62
CA LEU A 2 15.89 20.29 3.95
C LEU A 2 14.79 19.50 3.18
N HIS A 3 13.53 19.78 3.45
CA HIS A 3 12.38 19.09 2.83
C HIS A 3 11.92 19.68 1.48
N ASP A 4 12.43 20.84 1.09
CA ASP A 4 11.92 21.53 -0.10
C ASP A 4 12.30 20.87 -1.43
N ASN A 5 13.27 19.93 -1.44
CA ASN A 5 13.73 19.22 -2.61
C ASN A 5 13.74 17.67 -2.46
N CYS A 6 12.89 17.13 -1.59
CA CYS A 6 12.75 15.69 -1.42
C CYS A 6 11.64 15.14 -2.32
N TYR A 7 11.94 14.02 -2.99
CA TYR A 7 11.01 13.35 -3.89
C TYR A 7 10.88 11.88 -3.51
N GLU A 8 9.66 11.38 -3.57
CA GLU A 8 9.38 9.95 -3.64
C GLU A 8 9.44 9.53 -5.11
N THR A 9 10.06 8.40 -5.41
CA THR A 9 10.19 7.88 -6.77
C THR A 9 9.40 6.59 -6.93
N TYR A 10 8.88 6.37 -8.13
CA TYR A 10 8.22 5.14 -8.54
C TYR A 10 9.03 4.50 -9.66
N GLY A 11 9.31 3.19 -9.52
CA GLY A 11 10.05 2.39 -10.49
C GLY A 11 10.04 0.92 -10.09
N MET A 12 10.52 0.08 -10.96
CA MET A 12 10.54 -1.37 -10.79
C MET A 12 11.77 -1.98 -11.46
N THR A 13 12.00 -3.27 -11.21
CA THR A 13 13.16 -3.98 -11.78
C THR A 13 13.14 -3.95 -13.31
N GLU A 14 11.97 -4.08 -13.89
CA GLU A 14 11.72 -4.10 -15.33
C GLU A 14 12.06 -2.76 -16.01
N THR A 15 12.02 -1.67 -15.27
CA THR A 15 12.42 -0.33 -15.76
C THR A 15 13.84 0.05 -15.37
N ILE A 16 14.59 -0.83 -14.67
CA ILE A 16 15.98 -0.62 -14.21
C ILE A 16 16.11 0.57 -13.26
N THR A 17 15.34 1.63 -13.46
CA THR A 17 15.36 2.88 -12.72
C THR A 17 13.94 3.38 -12.39
N HIS A 18 13.88 4.55 -11.76
CA HIS A 18 12.60 5.23 -11.52
C HIS A 18 12.05 5.84 -12.83
N ILE A 19 10.75 5.76 -12.98
CA ILE A 19 10.00 6.25 -14.16
C ILE A 19 9.02 7.37 -13.82
N ALA A 20 8.75 7.58 -12.56
CA ALA A 20 7.93 8.69 -12.09
C ALA A 20 8.43 9.21 -10.74
N ALA A 21 8.11 10.44 -10.44
CA ALA A 21 8.46 11.09 -9.18
C ALA A 21 7.29 11.93 -8.64
N SER A 22 7.23 12.04 -7.32
CA SER A 22 6.30 12.93 -6.61
C SER A 22 7.06 13.71 -5.56
N LYS A 23 6.84 15.03 -5.50
CA LYS A 23 7.42 15.84 -4.42
C LYS A 23 6.80 15.43 -3.09
N ILE A 24 7.64 15.16 -2.08
CA ILE A 24 7.15 14.84 -0.74
C ILE A 24 6.40 16.05 -0.18
N SER A 25 5.14 15.86 0.10
CA SER A 25 4.24 16.90 0.63
C SER A 25 3.09 16.30 1.41
N PHE A 26 2.45 17.11 2.23
CA PHE A 26 1.17 16.78 2.85
C PHE A 26 0.12 17.82 2.44
N PRO A 27 -1.02 17.40 1.85
CA PRO A 27 -1.34 16.05 1.44
C PRO A 27 -0.41 15.50 0.34
N LYS A 28 -0.32 14.18 0.23
CA LYS A 28 0.54 13.49 -0.76
C LYS A 28 0.10 13.87 -2.18
N LYS A 29 1.07 14.25 -3.03
CA LYS A 29 0.83 14.57 -4.43
C LYS A 29 0.86 13.31 -5.30
N PRO A 30 0.17 13.32 -6.47
CA PRO A 30 0.31 12.28 -7.47
C PRO A 30 1.74 12.14 -7.97
N PHE A 31 2.10 10.94 -8.42
CA PHE A 31 3.32 10.72 -9.20
C PHE A 31 3.19 11.34 -10.58
N ARG A 32 4.25 11.94 -11.06
CA ARG A 32 4.38 12.45 -12.43
C ARG A 32 5.42 11.61 -13.17
N ALA A 33 5.03 11.05 -14.31
CA ALA A 33 5.93 10.34 -15.20
C ALA A 33 7.07 11.23 -15.69
N LEU A 34 8.27 10.68 -15.78
CA LEU A 34 9.42 11.31 -16.40
C LEU A 34 9.23 11.44 -17.91
N ASP A 35 10.06 12.26 -18.56
CA ASP A 35 10.04 12.38 -20.02
C ASP A 35 10.38 11.06 -20.70
N GLY A 36 9.81 10.81 -21.88
CA GLY A 36 9.92 9.53 -22.57
C GLY A 36 9.03 8.40 -22.03
N ILE A 37 8.38 8.56 -20.86
CA ILE A 37 7.50 7.53 -20.28
C ILE A 37 6.05 7.81 -20.64
N HIS A 38 5.37 6.79 -21.17
CA HIS A 38 3.94 6.80 -21.45
C HIS A 38 3.21 5.84 -20.52
N LEU A 39 2.07 6.29 -19.99
CA LEU A 39 1.31 5.55 -18.99
C LEU A 39 -0.09 5.25 -19.51
N ASN A 40 -0.58 4.05 -19.20
CA ASN A 40 -1.95 3.61 -19.41
C ASN A 40 -2.39 2.70 -18.27
N VAL A 41 -3.64 2.27 -18.27
CA VAL A 41 -4.18 1.28 -17.33
C VAL A 41 -4.88 0.16 -18.08
N ASP A 42 -4.81 -1.04 -17.55
CA ASP A 42 -5.58 -2.18 -18.05
C ASP A 42 -7.05 -2.13 -17.59
N GLY A 43 -7.86 -3.09 -18.06
CA GLY A 43 -9.27 -3.21 -17.67
C GLY A 43 -9.52 -3.52 -16.18
N GLN A 44 -8.47 -3.73 -15.41
CA GLN A 44 -8.51 -3.99 -13.96
C GLN A 44 -7.97 -2.81 -13.12
N GLY A 45 -7.54 -1.73 -13.78
CA GLY A 45 -6.97 -0.55 -13.13
C GLY A 45 -5.48 -0.67 -12.77
N CYS A 46 -4.78 -1.68 -13.33
CA CYS A 46 -3.34 -1.83 -13.15
C CYS A 46 -2.56 -0.97 -14.14
N LEU A 47 -1.48 -0.38 -13.67
CA LEU A 47 -0.62 0.49 -14.48
C LEU A 47 0.07 -0.31 -15.59
N ILE A 48 0.00 0.22 -16.82
CA ILE A 48 0.78 -0.20 -17.97
C ILE A 48 1.81 0.91 -18.26
N VAL A 49 3.05 0.51 -18.39
CA VAL A 49 4.17 1.42 -18.65
C VAL A 49 4.75 1.12 -20.03
N ASP A 50 4.84 2.15 -20.84
CA ASP A 50 5.58 2.16 -22.12
C ASP A 50 6.78 3.10 -21.95
N ALA A 51 7.97 2.54 -22.03
CA ALA A 51 9.24 3.21 -21.79
C ALA A 51 10.24 2.87 -22.91
N PRO A 52 10.03 3.37 -24.13
CA PRO A 52 10.77 2.94 -25.32
C PRO A 52 12.29 3.17 -25.24
N ASP A 53 12.73 4.16 -24.45
CA ASP A 53 14.16 4.40 -24.22
C ASP A 53 14.80 3.38 -23.26
N ILE A 54 13.99 2.52 -22.61
CA ILE A 54 14.44 1.54 -21.60
C ILE A 54 14.19 0.11 -22.09
N THR A 55 13.05 -0.15 -22.70
CA THR A 55 12.63 -1.47 -23.15
C THR A 55 11.66 -1.38 -24.34
N ASP A 56 11.79 -2.33 -25.27
CA ASP A 56 10.88 -2.45 -26.44
C ASP A 56 9.51 -3.07 -26.08
N GLN A 57 9.30 -3.48 -24.83
CA GLN A 57 8.09 -4.17 -24.41
C GLN A 57 7.25 -3.30 -23.48
N LEU A 58 5.92 -3.36 -23.66
CA LEU A 58 4.99 -2.81 -22.68
C LEU A 58 5.09 -3.58 -21.38
N ILE A 59 5.30 -2.86 -20.28
CA ILE A 59 5.38 -3.45 -18.94
C ILE A 59 3.98 -3.42 -18.33
N GLN A 60 3.37 -4.60 -18.15
CA GLN A 60 2.13 -4.75 -17.40
C GLN A 60 2.46 -4.98 -15.92
N THR A 61 1.96 -4.09 -15.06
CA THR A 61 2.22 -4.19 -13.63
C THR A 61 1.04 -4.83 -12.89
N ASN A 62 1.24 -5.18 -11.61
CA ASN A 62 0.18 -5.48 -10.65
C ASN A 62 -0.14 -4.29 -9.74
N ASP A 63 0.27 -3.09 -10.11
CA ASP A 63 0.12 -1.88 -9.32
C ASP A 63 -1.16 -1.14 -9.71
N LEU A 64 -2.13 -1.12 -8.82
CA LEU A 64 -3.37 -0.38 -8.97
C LEU A 64 -3.10 1.11 -8.86
N VAL A 65 -3.66 1.86 -9.80
CA VAL A 65 -3.50 3.31 -9.86
C VAL A 65 -4.80 4.03 -10.20
N GLU A 66 -4.88 5.28 -9.78
CA GLU A 66 -5.87 6.23 -10.28
C GLU A 66 -5.16 7.23 -11.20
N MET A 67 -5.49 7.18 -12.50
CA MET A 67 -4.95 8.12 -13.48
C MET A 67 -5.68 9.45 -13.38
N HIS A 68 -4.95 10.56 -13.22
CA HIS A 68 -5.51 11.92 -13.29
C HIS A 68 -5.42 12.50 -14.70
N ASN A 69 -4.38 12.11 -15.44
CA ASN A 69 -4.17 12.41 -16.85
C ASN A 69 -3.09 11.46 -17.41
N LYS A 70 -2.70 11.64 -18.67
CA LYS A 70 -1.71 10.79 -19.37
C LYS A 70 -0.31 10.75 -18.72
N LYS A 71 -0.01 11.64 -17.78
CA LYS A 71 1.32 11.80 -17.16
C LYS A 71 1.29 11.71 -15.63
N THR A 72 0.11 11.73 -15.00
CA THR A 72 0.04 11.75 -13.52
C THR A 72 -0.92 10.71 -12.98
N PHE A 73 -0.51 10.03 -11.92
CA PHE A 73 -1.30 9.00 -11.26
C PHE A 73 -1.09 8.99 -9.75
N THR A 74 -2.10 8.50 -9.03
CA THR A 74 -1.99 8.13 -7.62
C THR A 74 -1.82 6.62 -7.51
N TYR A 75 -0.80 6.15 -6.80
CA TYR A 75 -0.61 4.74 -6.49
C TYR A 75 -1.59 4.32 -5.38
N LEU A 76 -2.36 3.27 -5.64
CA LEU A 76 -3.39 2.75 -4.72
C LEU A 76 -2.98 1.46 -4.03
N GLY A 77 -1.89 0.82 -4.44
CA GLY A 77 -1.43 -0.44 -3.88
C GLY A 77 -1.26 -1.53 -4.93
N ARG A 78 -1.04 -2.76 -4.45
CA ARG A 78 -0.88 -3.93 -5.31
C ARG A 78 -2.21 -4.66 -5.45
N ARG A 79 -2.57 -5.07 -6.66
CA ARG A 79 -3.74 -5.92 -6.92
C ARG A 79 -3.72 -7.20 -6.10
N ASP A 80 -2.53 -7.81 -5.94
CA ASP A 80 -2.34 -9.03 -5.17
C ASP A 80 -2.64 -8.86 -3.67
N ASN A 81 -2.60 -7.62 -3.16
CA ASN A 81 -2.85 -7.30 -1.76
C ASN A 81 -4.30 -6.90 -1.50
N VAL A 82 -5.12 -6.70 -2.55
CA VAL A 82 -6.53 -6.31 -2.38
C VAL A 82 -7.26 -7.35 -1.53
N ILE A 83 -7.93 -6.86 -0.51
CA ILE A 83 -8.71 -7.67 0.44
C ILE A 83 -10.18 -7.55 0.05
N ASN A 84 -10.84 -8.68 -0.17
CA ASN A 84 -12.28 -8.70 -0.44
C ASN A 84 -13.04 -9.07 0.84
N SER A 85 -13.56 -8.06 1.53
CA SER A 85 -14.25 -8.21 2.80
C SER A 85 -15.73 -7.88 2.65
N GLY A 86 -16.58 -8.89 2.68
CA GLY A 86 -18.03 -8.73 2.54
C GLY A 86 -18.43 -8.11 1.18
N GLY A 87 -17.72 -8.43 0.10
CA GLY A 87 -17.95 -7.86 -1.24
C GLY A 87 -17.29 -6.50 -1.48
N VAL A 88 -16.69 -5.90 -0.46
CA VAL A 88 -15.95 -4.63 -0.60
C VAL A 88 -14.48 -4.91 -0.86
N LYS A 89 -13.93 -4.34 -1.94
CA LYS A 89 -12.50 -4.38 -2.25
C LYS A 89 -11.75 -3.30 -1.47
N ILE A 90 -10.82 -3.70 -0.62
CA ILE A 90 -10.02 -2.81 0.23
C ILE A 90 -8.57 -2.90 -0.26
N SER A 91 -7.98 -1.76 -0.62
CA SER A 91 -6.54 -1.64 -0.86
C SER A 91 -5.85 -1.35 0.47
N PRO A 92 -5.13 -2.30 1.06
CA PRO A 92 -4.53 -2.11 2.39
C PRO A 92 -3.55 -0.95 2.42
N GLU A 93 -2.81 -0.70 1.35
CA GLU A 93 -1.85 0.39 1.25
C GLU A 93 -2.52 1.77 1.39
N VAL A 94 -3.72 1.95 0.83
CA VAL A 94 -4.50 3.20 0.96
C VAL A 94 -4.92 3.41 2.41
N VAL A 95 -5.40 2.36 3.07
CA VAL A 95 -5.81 2.45 4.48
C VAL A 95 -4.59 2.67 5.38
N GLU A 96 -3.48 1.98 5.12
CA GLU A 96 -2.22 2.16 5.84
C GLU A 96 -1.70 3.60 5.75
N GLN A 97 -1.80 4.25 4.59
CA GLN A 97 -1.44 5.67 4.44
C GLN A 97 -2.30 6.59 5.32
N LYS A 98 -3.60 6.32 5.43
CA LYS A 98 -4.48 7.06 6.37
C LYS A 98 -4.04 6.85 7.81
N LEU A 99 -3.74 5.60 8.19
CA LEU A 99 -3.36 5.23 9.56
C LEU A 99 -1.96 5.71 9.95
N ALA A 100 -1.03 5.86 9.00
CA ALA A 100 0.34 6.31 9.26
C ALA A 100 0.41 7.72 9.89
N ASN A 101 -0.62 8.53 9.72
CA ASN A 101 -0.72 9.83 10.40
C ASN A 101 -0.95 9.71 11.92
N TYR A 102 -1.43 8.57 12.38
CA TYR A 102 -1.81 8.32 13.77
C TYR A 102 -0.88 7.32 14.45
N ILE A 103 -0.39 6.33 13.69
CA ILE A 103 0.42 5.22 14.20
C ILE A 103 1.86 5.40 13.71
N GLN A 104 2.78 5.64 14.65
CA GLN A 104 4.18 6.01 14.35
C GLN A 104 5.18 4.83 14.42
N PHE A 105 4.70 3.62 14.62
CA PHE A 105 5.50 2.40 14.62
C PHE A 105 5.14 1.52 13.43
N PRO A 106 6.01 0.56 13.02
CA PRO A 106 5.75 -0.28 11.88
C PRO A 106 4.50 -1.16 12.07
N PHE A 107 3.66 -1.19 11.06
CA PHE A 107 2.47 -2.03 10.99
C PHE A 107 2.12 -2.32 9.53
N PHE A 108 1.26 -3.29 9.30
CA PHE A 108 0.61 -3.50 8.01
C PHE A 108 -0.78 -4.09 8.19
N LEU A 109 -1.60 -3.93 7.16
CA LEU A 109 -2.92 -4.53 7.04
C LEU A 109 -2.87 -5.77 6.15
N TYR A 110 -3.69 -6.77 6.48
CA TYR A 110 -3.76 -8.02 5.73
C TYR A 110 -5.16 -8.65 5.79
N GLY A 111 -5.54 -9.36 4.72
CA GLY A 111 -6.78 -10.12 4.67
C GLY A 111 -6.54 -11.57 5.07
N ILE A 112 -7.24 -12.07 6.07
CA ILE A 112 -7.24 -13.48 6.41
C ILE A 112 -8.61 -14.11 6.12
N PRO A 113 -8.69 -15.41 5.83
CA PRO A 113 -9.97 -16.08 5.58
C PRO A 113 -10.99 -15.85 6.70
N ASP A 114 -12.23 -15.59 6.32
CA ASP A 114 -13.36 -15.42 7.23
C ASP A 114 -14.61 -16.08 6.64
N LYS A 115 -15.36 -16.83 7.46
CA LYS A 115 -16.51 -17.62 7.01
C LYS A 115 -17.68 -16.76 6.52
N VAL A 116 -17.82 -15.54 7.02
CA VAL A 116 -18.93 -14.63 6.71
C VAL A 116 -18.52 -13.60 5.66
N LEU A 117 -17.34 -13.03 5.81
CA LEU A 117 -16.87 -11.93 4.97
C LEU A 117 -16.05 -12.39 3.76
N GLY A 118 -15.73 -13.70 3.64
CA GLY A 118 -14.73 -14.22 2.71
C GLY A 118 -13.32 -13.91 3.21
N GLN A 119 -13.00 -12.64 3.43
CA GLN A 119 -11.80 -12.19 4.12
C GLN A 119 -12.14 -11.15 5.19
N LYS A 120 -11.49 -11.22 6.35
CA LYS A 120 -11.52 -10.13 7.35
C LYS A 120 -10.21 -9.36 7.34
N LEU A 121 -10.33 -8.04 7.42
CA LEU A 121 -9.19 -7.14 7.55
C LEU A 121 -8.60 -7.27 8.95
N ILE A 122 -7.29 -7.54 9.03
CA ILE A 122 -6.53 -7.54 10.28
C ILE A 122 -5.41 -6.50 10.22
N MET A 123 -4.95 -6.07 11.40
CA MET A 123 -3.74 -5.28 11.57
C MET A 123 -2.66 -6.12 12.26
N VAL A 124 -1.45 -6.08 11.73
CA VAL A 124 -0.25 -6.65 12.35
C VAL A 124 0.69 -5.52 12.73
N VAL A 125 1.02 -5.44 14.01
CA VAL A 125 1.87 -4.38 14.60
C VAL A 125 3.24 -4.96 14.94
N GLU A 126 4.32 -4.25 14.62
CA GLU A 126 5.66 -4.62 15.07
C GLU A 126 5.88 -4.13 16.49
N GLY A 127 6.20 -5.05 17.39
CA GLY A 127 6.49 -4.74 18.78
C GLY A 127 5.86 -5.71 19.77
N ASP A 128 5.21 -5.18 20.78
CA ASP A 128 4.63 -5.91 21.88
C ASP A 128 3.13 -5.58 22.09
N ASN A 129 2.53 -6.19 23.10
CA ASN A 129 1.12 -5.96 23.45
C ASN A 129 0.80 -4.50 23.81
N ARG A 130 1.78 -3.69 24.24
CA ARG A 130 1.53 -2.26 24.53
C ARG A 130 1.28 -1.49 23.25
N ARG A 131 2.11 -1.72 22.20
CA ARG A 131 1.91 -1.12 20.88
C ARG A 131 0.62 -1.57 20.22
N LEU A 132 0.24 -2.83 20.39
CA LEU A 132 -1.05 -3.35 19.93
C LEU A 132 -2.21 -2.59 20.54
N LYS A 133 -2.25 -2.48 21.88
CA LYS A 133 -3.29 -1.72 22.60
C LYS A 133 -3.29 -0.23 22.25
N GLU A 134 -2.12 0.34 21.99
CA GLU A 134 -2.01 1.72 21.51
C GLU A 134 -2.64 1.88 20.12
N ALA A 135 -2.36 0.95 19.19
CA ALA A 135 -2.95 0.95 17.85
C ALA A 135 -4.47 0.84 17.90
N GLU A 136 -5.01 -0.11 18.69
CA GLU A 136 -6.45 -0.28 18.90
C GLU A 136 -7.13 1.00 19.36
N LYS A 137 -6.58 1.63 20.41
CA LYS A 137 -7.10 2.89 20.96
C LYS A 137 -7.08 4.01 19.93
N LYS A 138 -5.97 4.17 19.20
CA LYS A 138 -5.83 5.22 18.19
C LYS A 138 -6.83 5.03 17.06
N ILE A 139 -6.98 3.80 16.54
CA ILE A 139 -7.92 3.49 15.46
C ILE A 139 -9.37 3.75 15.88
N ALA A 140 -9.75 3.43 17.12
CA ALA A 140 -11.08 3.69 17.64
C ALA A 140 -11.45 5.19 17.68
N LEU A 141 -10.46 6.08 17.67
CA LEU A 141 -10.65 7.54 17.71
C LEU A 141 -10.63 8.18 16.31
N ILE A 142 -10.37 7.41 15.25
CA ILE A 142 -10.30 7.93 13.89
C ILE A 142 -11.70 7.96 13.26
N ASN A 143 -12.25 9.16 13.08
CA ASN A 143 -13.62 9.35 12.57
C ASN A 143 -13.73 9.26 11.04
N ASN A 144 -12.62 9.31 10.29
CA ASN A 144 -12.62 9.34 8.81
C ASN A 144 -12.32 7.98 8.17
N LEU A 145 -12.30 6.89 8.94
CA LEU A 145 -12.25 5.52 8.41
C LEU A 145 -13.66 5.05 8.07
N GLN A 146 -13.79 4.43 6.91
CA GLN A 146 -15.02 3.71 6.56
C GLN A 146 -15.15 2.45 7.42
N LYS A 147 -16.38 1.98 7.67
CA LYS A 147 -16.64 0.80 8.52
C LYS A 147 -15.84 -0.46 8.10
N PHE A 148 -15.60 -0.63 6.81
CA PHE A 148 -14.82 -1.75 6.26
C PHE A 148 -13.31 -1.53 6.30
N GLU A 149 -12.83 -0.29 6.49
CA GLU A 149 -11.41 0.03 6.65
C GLU A 149 -10.91 -0.20 8.09
N VAL A 150 -11.81 -0.40 9.04
CA VAL A 150 -11.47 -0.69 10.43
C VAL A 150 -11.08 -2.16 10.57
N PRO A 151 -9.86 -2.48 11.06
CA PRO A 151 -9.44 -3.86 11.29
C PRO A 151 -10.38 -4.59 12.26
N LYS A 152 -10.70 -5.85 11.95
CA LYS A 152 -11.57 -6.70 12.77
C LYS A 152 -10.80 -7.48 13.84
N ALA A 153 -9.47 -7.59 13.68
CA ALA A 153 -8.59 -8.20 14.66
C ALA A 153 -7.21 -7.55 14.58
N PHE A 154 -6.50 -7.60 15.69
CA PHE A 154 -5.19 -7.01 15.88
C PHE A 154 -4.22 -8.07 16.40
N TYR A 155 -3.04 -8.11 15.81
CA TYR A 155 -1.96 -9.01 16.20
C TYR A 155 -0.66 -8.23 16.37
N PHE A 156 0.24 -8.71 17.21
CA PHE A 156 1.59 -8.17 17.26
C PHE A 156 2.63 -9.24 16.96
N ILE A 157 3.77 -8.80 16.49
CA ILE A 157 4.95 -9.63 16.24
C ILE A 157 6.18 -8.82 16.64
N SER A 158 7.18 -9.48 17.23
CA SER A 158 8.40 -8.80 17.65
C SER A 158 9.09 -8.05 16.50
N LYS A 159 9.08 -8.64 15.30
CA LYS A 159 9.66 -8.05 14.08
C LYS A 159 8.93 -8.54 12.82
N ILE A 160 8.44 -7.60 12.02
CA ILE A 160 7.85 -7.88 10.71
C ILE A 160 8.96 -8.37 9.76
N LEU A 161 8.72 -9.46 9.04
CA LEU A 161 9.66 -9.97 8.04
C LEU A 161 9.74 -9.01 6.86
N ARG A 162 10.98 -8.73 6.41
CA ARG A 162 11.26 -7.82 5.29
C ARG A 162 12.19 -8.46 4.27
N ASN A 163 12.01 -8.08 3.02
CA ASN A 163 12.97 -8.34 1.95
C ASN A 163 13.25 -7.01 1.22
N ASN A 164 14.50 -6.58 1.17
CA ASN A 164 14.91 -5.28 0.61
C ASN A 164 14.05 -4.12 1.12
N GLY A 165 13.80 -4.07 2.45
CA GLY A 165 12.95 -3.06 3.11
C GLY A 165 11.44 -3.24 2.96
N LYS A 166 10.96 -4.08 2.04
CA LYS A 166 9.54 -4.33 1.79
C LYS A 166 8.98 -5.40 2.74
N TYR A 167 7.78 -5.19 3.28
CA TYR A 167 7.10 -6.15 4.16
C TYR A 167 6.73 -7.43 3.43
N MET A 168 7.14 -8.56 3.98
CA MET A 168 6.73 -9.90 3.55
C MET A 168 5.44 -10.30 4.27
N ARG A 169 4.32 -9.63 3.96
CA ARG A 169 3.04 -9.73 4.68
C ARG A 169 2.59 -11.16 4.86
N SER A 170 2.42 -11.91 3.79
CA SER A 170 1.97 -13.31 3.82
C SER A 170 2.89 -14.20 4.65
N LYS A 171 4.22 -14.05 4.52
CA LYS A 171 5.18 -14.84 5.34
C LYS A 171 5.10 -14.45 6.80
N THR A 172 4.97 -13.16 7.12
CA THR A 172 4.81 -12.70 8.50
C THR A 172 3.53 -13.26 9.13
N VAL A 173 2.40 -13.19 8.42
CA VAL A 173 1.11 -13.67 8.93
C VAL A 173 1.13 -15.18 9.20
N ARG A 174 1.84 -15.97 8.39
CA ARG A 174 1.98 -17.43 8.62
C ARG A 174 2.73 -17.78 9.92
N THR A 175 3.51 -16.85 10.47
CA THR A 175 4.19 -17.09 11.77
C THR A 175 3.34 -16.70 12.97
N LEU A 176 2.16 -16.07 12.73
CA LEU A 176 1.23 -15.73 13.80
C LEU A 176 0.32 -16.93 14.10
N GLU A 177 0.11 -17.21 15.37
CA GLU A 177 -0.93 -18.14 15.82
C GLU A 177 -2.30 -17.46 15.67
N ILE A 178 -2.88 -17.56 14.47
CA ILE A 178 -4.19 -17.00 14.16
C ILE A 178 -5.23 -18.08 14.42
N SER A 179 -5.96 -17.93 15.51
CA SER A 179 -7.11 -18.75 15.88
C SER A 179 -8.40 -18.25 15.19
#